data_893fddfe18c8a403ef19bfd19f1d807f
#
_entry.id   893fddfe18c8a403ef19bfd19f1d807f
#
_cell.length_a   1.000
_cell.length_b   1.000
_cell.length_c   1.000
_cell.angle_alpha   90.00
_cell.angle_beta   90.00
_cell.angle_gamma   90.00
#
_symmetry.space_group_name_H-M   'P 1'
#
loop_
_entity.id
_entity.type
_entity.pdbx_description
1 polymer ?
#
loop_
_entity_poly.entity_id
_entity_poly.type
_entity_poly.pdbx_seq_one_letter_code
_entity_poly.pdbx_strand_id
1 'polypeptide(L)'
;MPSLHFLHPGAEYLDQPADYGQRKRDEYTTTAYHKPSDDVRADWDLRGAVEDAVLLFRTGLAVATATVYPEWRPGTEFRAIRDQRLGRK
;
A
#
# COMPACT_ATOMS: atom_id res chain seq x y z
N MET A 1 -9.15 12.50 -8.37
CA MET A 1 -8.47 12.77 -7.09
C MET A 1 -7.14 12.05 -7.07
N PRO A 2 -6.04 12.67 -6.62
CA PRO A 2 -4.80 11.94 -6.40
C PRO A 2 -5.06 10.77 -5.45
N SER A 3 -4.45 9.64 -5.71
CA SER A 3 -4.62 8.44 -4.90
C SER A 3 -3.27 7.82 -4.58
N LEU A 4 -3.18 7.23 -3.41
CA LEU A 4 -2.06 6.40 -3.00
C LEU A 4 -2.53 4.95 -3.04
N HIS A 5 -1.82 4.13 -3.80
CA HIS A 5 -2.11 2.71 -3.90
C HIS A 5 -1.10 1.92 -3.07
N PHE A 6 -1.61 1.18 -2.10
CA PHE A 6 -0.81 0.32 -1.24
C PHE A 6 -0.98 -1.13 -1.69
N LEU A 7 -0.06 -1.59 -2.49
CA LEU A 7 0.06 -3.02 -2.81
C LEU A 7 1.48 -3.47 -2.51
N HIS A 8 1.59 -4.68 -2.02
CA HIS A 8 2.86 -5.37 -1.79
C HIS A 8 3.09 -6.45 -2.85
N PRO A 9 3.43 -6.11 -4.09
CA PRO A 9 3.90 -7.12 -5.02
C PRO A 9 5.32 -7.52 -4.62
N GLY A 10 5.51 -8.75 -4.15
CA GLY A 10 6.82 -9.31 -3.87
C GLY A 10 7.57 -8.56 -2.77
N ALA A 11 6.99 -8.48 -1.58
CA ALA A 11 7.62 -7.86 -0.42
C ALA A 11 8.97 -8.52 -0.13
N GLU A 12 10.03 -7.73 -0.12
CA GLU A 12 11.32 -8.17 0.36
C GLU A 12 11.33 -8.14 1.88
N TYR A 13 11.72 -9.26 2.48
CA TYR A 13 11.86 -9.38 3.93
C TYR A 13 13.30 -9.09 4.31
N LEU A 14 13.46 -8.27 5.34
CA LEU A 14 14.77 -8.07 5.96
C LEU A 14 15.29 -9.41 6.51
N ASP A 15 16.57 -9.65 6.36
CA ASP A 15 17.25 -10.85 6.87
C ASP A 15 16.75 -12.20 6.28
N GLN A 16 16.10 -12.15 5.12
CA GLN A 16 15.64 -13.34 4.40
C GLN A 16 16.16 -13.34 2.95
N PRO A 17 16.24 -14.50 2.30
CA PRO A 17 16.54 -14.55 0.86
C PRO A 17 15.58 -13.70 0.03
N ALA A 18 16.05 -13.16 -1.09
CA ALA A 18 15.27 -12.25 -1.94
C ALA A 18 13.95 -12.85 -2.46
N ASP A 19 13.88 -14.17 -2.61
CA ASP A 19 12.69 -14.88 -3.05
C ASP A 19 11.72 -15.26 -1.93
N TYR A 20 12.07 -14.99 -0.67
CA TYR A 20 11.28 -15.43 0.49
C TYR A 20 9.84 -14.91 0.45
N GLY A 21 9.67 -13.61 0.22
CA GLY A 21 8.35 -12.98 0.16
C GLY A 21 7.48 -13.54 -0.96
N GLN A 22 8.07 -13.79 -2.13
CA GLN A 22 7.34 -14.42 -3.24
C GLN A 22 6.91 -15.84 -2.89
N ARG A 23 7.80 -16.64 -2.32
CA ARG A 23 7.47 -18.00 -1.88
C ARG A 23 6.33 -18.03 -0.85
N LYS A 24 6.34 -17.10 0.10
CA LYS A 24 5.25 -16.98 1.10
C LYS A 24 3.92 -16.60 0.48
N ARG A 25 3.92 -15.73 -0.51
CA ARG A 25 2.72 -15.37 -1.27
C ARG A 25 2.19 -16.58 -2.06
N ASP A 26 3.06 -17.29 -2.76
CA ASP A 26 2.67 -18.46 -3.54
C ASP A 26 2.12 -19.58 -2.64
N GLU A 27 2.74 -19.79 -1.48
CA GLU A 27 2.25 -20.70 -0.45
C GLU A 27 0.83 -20.30 0.00
N TYR A 28 0.61 -19.06 0.38
CA TYR A 28 -0.71 -18.56 0.77
C TYR A 28 -1.74 -18.73 -0.35
N THR A 29 -1.40 -18.33 -1.57
CA THR A 29 -2.30 -18.43 -2.72
C THR A 29 -2.71 -19.89 -2.99
N THR A 30 -1.76 -20.82 -2.84
CA THR A 30 -2.00 -22.23 -3.09
C THR A 30 -2.80 -22.91 -1.99
N THR A 31 -2.56 -22.55 -0.72
CA THR A 31 -3.08 -23.27 0.44
C THR A 31 -4.30 -22.62 1.09
N ALA A 32 -4.42 -21.30 1.04
CA ALA A 32 -5.41 -20.56 1.83
C ALA A 32 -6.30 -19.63 1.00
N TYR A 33 -5.77 -18.92 0.01
CA TYR A 33 -6.51 -17.90 -0.73
C TYR A 33 -7.83 -18.42 -1.31
N HIS A 34 -8.94 -17.79 -0.96
CA HIS A 34 -10.31 -18.19 -1.33
C HIS A 34 -10.69 -19.63 -0.92
N LYS A 35 -10.14 -20.12 0.18
CA LYS A 35 -10.41 -21.46 0.71
C LYS A 35 -10.87 -21.39 2.17
N PRO A 36 -11.58 -22.41 2.66
CA PRO A 36 -11.96 -22.50 4.08
C PRO A 36 -10.76 -22.49 5.05
N SER A 37 -9.57 -22.83 4.55
CA SER A 37 -8.31 -22.80 5.32
C SER A 37 -7.75 -21.39 5.52
N ASP A 38 -8.34 -20.36 4.91
CA ASP A 38 -8.00 -18.96 5.15
C ASP A 38 -8.69 -18.47 6.42
N ASP A 39 -8.14 -18.88 7.54
CA ASP A 39 -8.67 -18.58 8.88
C ASP A 39 -7.59 -17.97 9.76
N VAL A 40 -8.02 -17.29 10.81
CA VAL A 40 -7.12 -16.64 11.77
C VAL A 40 -6.33 -17.71 12.54
N ARG A 41 -5.02 -17.55 12.57
CA ARG A 41 -4.12 -18.44 13.27
C ARG A 41 -3.44 -17.74 14.44
N ALA A 42 -3.29 -18.48 15.54
CA ALA A 42 -2.66 -17.94 16.75
C ALA A 42 -1.15 -17.67 16.60
N ASP A 43 -0.52 -18.27 15.59
CA ASP A 43 0.92 -18.14 15.30
C ASP A 43 1.28 -17.03 14.31
N TRP A 44 0.32 -16.19 13.91
CA TRP A 44 0.60 -15.06 13.04
C TRP A 44 1.51 -14.02 13.70
N ASP A 45 2.55 -13.66 12.99
CA ASP A 45 3.37 -12.51 13.36
C ASP A 45 2.83 -11.24 12.70
N LEU A 46 2.17 -10.41 13.49
CA LEU A 46 1.55 -9.18 13.03
C LEU A 46 2.45 -7.95 13.09
N ARG A 47 3.74 -8.08 13.42
CA ARG A 47 4.64 -6.94 13.54
C ARG A 47 4.74 -6.14 12.24
N GLY A 48 4.86 -6.80 11.10
CA GLY A 48 4.86 -6.14 9.80
C GLY A 48 3.55 -5.39 9.51
N ALA A 49 2.41 -5.99 9.84
CA ALA A 49 1.11 -5.34 9.68
C ALA A 49 0.98 -4.08 10.57
N VAL A 50 1.55 -4.10 11.77
CA VAL A 50 1.60 -2.92 12.63
C VAL A 50 2.46 -1.81 12.02
N GLU A 51 3.62 -2.14 11.47
CA GLU A 51 4.49 -1.17 10.77
C GLU A 51 3.76 -0.53 9.58
N ASP A 52 3.08 -1.32 8.77
CA ASP A 52 2.27 -0.84 7.65
C ASP A 52 1.13 0.07 8.13
N ALA A 53 0.43 -0.31 9.19
CA ALA A 53 -0.64 0.50 9.76
C ALA A 53 -0.11 1.86 10.29
N VAL A 54 1.04 1.88 10.92
CA VAL A 54 1.70 3.12 11.37
C VAL A 54 2.08 3.99 10.19
N LEU A 55 2.64 3.43 9.12
CA LEU A 55 2.98 4.16 7.91
C LEU A 55 1.75 4.77 7.24
N LEU A 56 0.68 4.00 7.10
CA LEU A 56 -0.61 4.46 6.57
C LEU A 56 -1.20 5.58 7.41
N PHE A 57 -1.20 5.43 8.73
CA PHE A 57 -1.67 6.47 9.64
C PHE A 57 -0.87 7.77 9.49
N ARG A 58 0.46 7.69 9.49
CA ARG A 58 1.33 8.86 9.33
C ARG A 58 1.12 9.54 7.99
N THR A 59 0.96 8.79 6.92
CA THR A 59 0.68 9.30 5.58
C THR A 59 -0.67 10.03 5.56
N GLY A 60 -1.71 9.42 6.09
CA GLY A 60 -3.04 10.02 6.20
C GLY A 60 -3.02 11.30 7.04
N LEU A 61 -2.35 11.28 8.18
CA LEU A 61 -2.20 12.45 9.05
C LEU A 61 -1.45 13.59 8.34
N ALA A 62 -0.34 13.27 7.66
CA ALA A 62 0.43 14.28 6.91
C ALA A 62 -0.42 14.94 5.83
N VAL A 63 -1.22 14.17 5.09
CA VAL A 63 -2.14 14.72 4.08
C VAL A 63 -3.24 15.56 4.72
N ALA A 64 -3.84 15.07 5.81
CA ALA A 64 -4.96 15.73 6.48
C ALA A 64 -4.56 17.06 7.15
N THR A 65 -3.33 17.19 7.61
CA THR A 65 -2.80 18.39 8.28
C THR A 65 -2.01 19.30 7.36
N ALA A 66 -1.78 18.92 6.10
CA ALA A 66 -1.08 19.74 5.12
C ALA A 66 -1.89 21.00 4.78
N THR A 67 -1.18 22.11 4.61
CA THR A 67 -1.77 23.40 4.16
C THR A 67 -2.07 23.43 2.67
N VAL A 68 -1.54 22.48 1.91
CA VAL A 68 -1.75 22.33 0.46
C VAL A 68 -2.36 20.97 0.14
N TYR A 69 -3.25 20.94 -0.82
CA TYR A 69 -3.82 19.68 -1.30
C TYR A 69 -2.79 18.86 -2.10
N PRO A 70 -2.83 17.54 -1.99
CA PRO A 70 -2.01 16.67 -2.83
C PRO A 70 -2.25 16.96 -4.32
N GLU A 71 -1.18 16.94 -5.07
CA GLU A 71 -1.21 17.20 -6.52
C GLU A 71 -0.80 15.95 -7.30
N TRP A 72 -1.28 15.86 -8.52
CA TRP A 72 -0.78 14.86 -9.46
C TRP A 72 0.67 15.20 -9.84
N ARG A 73 1.49 14.18 -9.98
CA ARG A 73 2.86 14.36 -10.48
C ARG A 73 2.85 14.98 -11.88
N PRO A 74 3.87 15.77 -12.24
CA PRO A 74 4.03 16.25 -13.61
C PRO A 74 4.00 15.10 -14.61
N GLY A 75 3.35 15.30 -15.76
CA GLY A 75 3.24 14.30 -16.82
C GLY A 75 2.12 13.26 -16.65
N THR A 76 1.34 13.31 -15.56
CA THR A 76 0.15 12.46 -15.45
C THR A 76 -1.01 13.04 -16.25
N GLU A 77 -1.77 12.19 -16.93
CA GLU A 77 -2.92 12.59 -17.77
C GLU A 77 -4.00 13.36 -16.97
N PHE A 78 -4.14 13.09 -15.69
CA PHE A 78 -5.18 13.71 -14.85
C PHE A 78 -4.82 15.11 -14.34
N ARG A 79 -3.54 15.51 -14.38
CA ARG A 79 -3.10 16.79 -13.84
C ARG A 79 -3.70 17.96 -14.56
N ALA A 80 -3.64 17.97 -15.89
CA ALA A 80 -4.16 19.07 -16.71
C ALA A 80 -5.66 19.30 -16.49
N ILE A 81 -6.44 18.23 -16.42
CA ILE A 81 -7.88 18.28 -16.16
C ILE A 81 -8.18 18.86 -14.78
N ARG A 82 -7.40 18.46 -13.77
CA ARG A 82 -7.56 19.00 -12.42
C ARG A 82 -7.21 20.48 -12.34
N ASP A 83 -6.09 20.88 -12.93
CA ASP A 83 -5.64 22.26 -12.91
C ASP A 83 -6.67 23.17 -13.59
N GLN A 84 -7.23 22.74 -14.71
CA GLN A 84 -8.33 23.43 -15.39
C GLN A 84 -9.56 23.61 -14.48
N ARG A 85 -9.96 22.55 -13.79
CA ARG A 85 -11.12 22.60 -12.86
C ARG A 85 -10.90 23.50 -11.65
N LEU A 86 -9.65 23.63 -11.19
CA LEU A 86 -9.28 24.49 -10.08
C LEU A 86 -8.95 25.93 -10.50
N GLY A 87 -9.08 26.26 -11.79
CA GLY A 87 -8.71 27.58 -12.33
C GLY A 87 -7.22 27.87 -12.23
N ARG A 88 -6.39 26.85 -12.11
CA ARG A 88 -4.93 26.98 -12.11
C ARG A 88 -4.42 26.98 -13.55
N LYS A 89 -3.66 28.01 -13.88
CA LYS A 89 -2.99 28.11 -15.18
C LYS A 89 -1.60 27.50 -15.13
#